data_3e7c0e20b67a98f42ce473f3e9e47f38
#
_entry.id   3e7c0e20b67a98f42ce473f3e9e47f38
#
_cell.length_a   1.000
_cell.length_b   1.000
_cell.length_c   1.000
_cell.angle_alpha   90.00
_cell.angle_beta   90.00
_cell.angle_gamma   90.00
#
_symmetry.space_group_name_H-M   'P 1'
#
loop_
_entity.id
_entity.type
_entity.pdbx_description
1 polymer ?
#
loop_
_entity_poly.entity_id
_entity_poly.type
_entity_poly.pdbx_seq_one_letter_code
_entity_poly.pdbx_strand_id
1 'polypeptide(L)'
;MTDIMLVDDEVLALEYLKNMVDWERNGYHVVGCATSGKKALELFDRTHPQIVISDIRMPGTDGLELTRQIKEKDKETVVILLSAYR
;
A
#
# COMPACT_ATOMS: atom_id res chain seq x y z
N MET A 1 -16.26 4.12 5.39
CA MET A 1 -14.85 4.11 5.79
C MET A 1 -13.97 4.35 4.58
N THR A 2 -12.78 4.90 4.81
CA THR A 2 -11.81 5.07 3.74
C THR A 2 -11.02 3.77 3.56
N ASP A 3 -10.97 3.28 2.34
CA ASP A 3 -10.27 2.04 2.03
C ASP A 3 -8.77 2.28 1.87
N ILE A 4 -7.97 1.44 2.50
CA ILE A 4 -6.52 1.56 2.50
C ILE A 4 -5.87 0.22 2.17
N MET A 5 -4.79 0.26 1.38
CA MET A 5 -4.01 -0.91 1.01
C MET A 5 -2.59 -0.74 1.53
N LEU A 6 -2.02 -1.79 2.07
CA LEU A 6 -0.66 -1.79 2.62
C LEU A 6 0.25 -2.65 1.74
N VAL A 7 1.44 -2.14 1.42
CA VAL A 7 2.40 -2.82 0.54
C VAL A 7 3.79 -2.81 1.15
N ASP A 8 4.38 -3.99 1.30
CA ASP A 8 5.76 -4.15 1.76
C ASP A 8 6.20 -5.56 1.39
N ASP A 9 7.42 -5.73 0.90
CA ASP A 9 7.93 -7.04 0.53
C ASP A 9 8.24 -7.91 1.74
N GLU A 10 8.33 -7.33 2.93
CA GLU A 10 8.55 -8.08 4.16
C GLU A 10 7.23 -8.34 4.88
N VAL A 11 6.87 -9.61 5.01
CA VAL A 11 5.61 -10.02 5.64
C VAL A 11 5.52 -9.52 7.09
N LEU A 12 6.63 -9.57 7.83
CA LEU A 12 6.64 -9.11 9.21
C LEU A 12 6.40 -7.62 9.32
N ALA A 13 6.93 -6.84 8.38
CA ALA A 13 6.68 -5.40 8.35
C ALA A 13 5.20 -5.10 8.09
N LEU A 14 4.56 -5.86 7.20
CA LEU A 14 3.12 -5.72 6.95
C LEU A 14 2.31 -6.06 8.20
N GLU A 15 2.65 -7.15 8.87
CA GLU A 15 1.96 -7.54 10.10
C GLU A 15 2.11 -6.46 11.18
N TYR A 16 3.32 -5.92 11.32
CA TYR A 16 3.57 -4.86 12.27
C TYR A 16 2.72 -3.62 11.97
N LEU A 17 2.75 -3.16 10.73
CA LEU A 17 1.99 -1.99 10.31
C LEU A 17 0.49 -2.20 10.47
N LYS A 18 0.01 -3.38 10.11
CA LYS A 18 -1.39 -3.73 10.20
C LYS A 18 -1.89 -3.71 11.65
N ASN A 19 -1.04 -4.14 12.59
CA ASN A 19 -1.39 -4.24 14.00
C ASN A 19 -1.04 -2.99 14.82
N MET A 20 -0.15 -2.14 14.34
CA MET A 20 0.32 -0.95 15.03
C MET A 20 -0.76 0.12 15.17
N VAL A 21 -1.66 0.18 14.20
CA VAL A 21 -2.71 1.18 14.14
C VAL A 21 -4.07 0.48 14.23
N ASP A 22 -4.96 1.04 15.01
CA ASP A 22 -6.36 0.60 15.01
C ASP A 22 -7.05 1.31 13.83
N TRP A 23 -6.89 0.73 12.64
CA TRP A 23 -7.32 1.34 11.40
C TRP A 23 -8.83 1.62 11.39
N GLU A 24 -9.63 0.62 11.75
CA GLU A 24 -11.08 0.75 11.69
C GLU A 24 -11.59 1.78 12.68
N ARG A 25 -11.03 1.82 13.88
CA ARG A 25 -11.41 2.82 14.88
C ARG A 25 -11.12 4.23 14.39
N ASN A 26 -10.12 4.39 13.54
CA ASN A 26 -9.73 5.69 12.98
C ASN A 26 -10.39 5.98 11.63
N GLY A 27 -11.35 5.16 11.22
CA GLY A 27 -12.13 5.41 10.01
C GLY A 27 -11.56 4.79 8.73
N TYR A 28 -10.59 3.88 8.86
CA TYR A 28 -9.95 3.23 7.71
C TYR A 28 -10.23 1.74 7.68
N HIS A 29 -10.48 1.24 6.49
CA HIS A 29 -10.65 -0.20 6.27
C HIS A 29 -9.49 -0.72 5.45
N VAL A 30 -8.69 -1.64 6.01
CA VAL A 30 -7.59 -2.26 5.27
C VAL A 30 -8.17 -3.31 4.33
N VAL A 31 -8.22 -2.98 3.03
CA VAL A 31 -8.82 -3.88 2.04
C VAL A 31 -7.91 -5.04 1.68
N GLY A 32 -6.62 -4.90 1.95
CA GLY A 32 -5.68 -5.97 1.74
C GLY A 32 -4.24 -5.50 1.86
N CYS A 33 -3.35 -6.49 1.82
CA CYS A 33 -1.92 -6.27 1.88
C CYS A 33 -1.27 -6.98 0.69
N ALA A 34 -0.22 -6.40 0.14
CA ALA A 34 0.52 -6.98 -0.96
C ALA A 34 2.00 -7.00 -0.66
N THR A 35 2.70 -8.06 -1.10
CA THR A 35 4.13 -8.24 -0.82
C THR A 35 5.02 -7.91 -2.01
N SER A 36 4.44 -7.39 -3.10
CA SER A 36 5.20 -6.94 -4.25
C SER A 36 4.42 -5.89 -5.01
N GLY A 37 5.10 -5.12 -5.86
CA GLY A 37 4.44 -4.14 -6.68
C GLY A 37 3.43 -4.76 -7.64
N LYS A 38 3.78 -5.91 -8.22
CA LYS A 38 2.88 -6.63 -9.12
C LYS A 38 1.57 -7.04 -8.41
N LYS A 39 1.71 -7.64 -7.23
CA LYS A 39 0.53 -8.04 -6.44
C LYS A 39 -0.27 -6.83 -5.98
N ALA A 40 0.43 -5.73 -5.66
CA ALA A 40 -0.22 -4.49 -5.27
C ALA A 40 -1.10 -3.95 -6.41
N LEU A 41 -0.61 -3.98 -7.65
CA LEU A 41 -1.39 -3.51 -8.78
C LEU A 41 -2.60 -4.40 -9.04
N GLU A 42 -2.45 -5.71 -8.90
CA GLU A 42 -3.57 -6.64 -9.01
C GLU A 42 -4.63 -6.36 -7.93
N LEU A 43 -4.19 -6.15 -6.70
CA LEU A 43 -5.09 -5.85 -5.59
C LEU A 43 -5.74 -4.48 -5.79
N PHE A 44 -4.99 -3.50 -6.28
CA PHE A 44 -5.52 -2.16 -6.57
C PHE A 44 -6.65 -2.24 -7.60
N ASP A 45 -6.46 -3.02 -8.65
CA ASP A 45 -7.47 -3.16 -9.71
C ASP A 45 -8.76 -3.82 -9.20
N ARG A 46 -8.66 -4.68 -8.18
CA ARG A 46 -9.83 -5.35 -7.61
C ARG A 46 -10.55 -4.53 -6.56
N THR A 47 -9.82 -3.70 -5.81
CA THR A 47 -10.37 -3.04 -4.63
C THR A 47 -10.50 -1.53 -4.75
N HIS A 48 -9.74 -0.89 -5.63
CA HIS A 48 -9.71 0.56 -5.82
C HIS A 48 -9.62 1.31 -4.49
N PRO A 49 -8.58 1.08 -3.68
CA PRO A 49 -8.46 1.78 -2.40
C PRO A 49 -8.20 3.27 -2.62
N GLN A 50 -8.62 4.08 -1.67
CA GLN A 50 -8.40 5.53 -1.74
C GLN A 50 -7.00 5.90 -1.29
N ILE A 51 -6.38 5.08 -0.43
CA ILE A 51 -5.03 5.31 0.10
C ILE A 51 -4.20 4.04 -0.07
N VAL A 52 -2.96 4.22 -0.49
CA VAL A 52 -1.97 3.14 -0.56
C VAL A 52 -0.76 3.55 0.27
N ILE A 53 -0.38 2.71 1.23
CA ILE A 53 0.87 2.90 1.99
C ILE A 53 1.83 1.83 1.52
N SER A 54 2.96 2.24 0.98
CA SER A 54 3.94 1.33 0.39
C SER A 54 5.35 1.63 0.86
N ASP A 55 6.13 0.57 1.07
CA ASP A 55 7.58 0.72 1.21
C ASP A 55 8.14 1.21 -0.14
N ILE A 56 9.20 2.02 -0.08
CA ILE A 56 9.86 2.52 -1.29
C ILE A 56 10.68 1.42 -1.95
N ARG A 57 11.44 0.68 -1.14
CA ARG A 57 12.39 -0.30 -1.66
C ARG A 57 11.80 -1.70 -1.67
N MET A 58 11.50 -2.19 -2.87
CA MET A 58 11.02 -3.54 -3.08
C MET A 58 11.66 -4.09 -4.35
N PRO A 59 11.97 -5.40 -4.38
CA PRO A 59 12.49 -6.02 -5.60
C PRO A 59 11.47 -5.90 -6.75
N GLY A 60 11.96 -5.72 -7.97
CA GLY A 60 11.10 -5.56 -9.13
C GLY A 60 10.49 -4.17 -9.18
N THR A 61 9.17 -4.10 -9.11
CA THR A 61 8.46 -2.80 -9.09
C THR A 61 8.57 -2.19 -7.70
N ASP A 62 9.39 -1.13 -7.55
CA ASP A 62 9.54 -0.45 -6.27
C ASP A 62 8.38 0.51 -5.99
N GLY A 63 8.43 1.16 -4.81
CA GLY A 63 7.35 2.05 -4.40
C GLY A 63 7.17 3.26 -5.30
N LEU A 64 8.25 3.78 -5.90
CA LEU A 64 8.16 4.93 -6.81
C LEU A 64 7.48 4.53 -8.12
N GLU A 65 7.87 3.39 -8.69
CA GLU A 65 7.25 2.90 -9.92
C GLU A 65 5.80 2.50 -9.67
N LEU A 66 5.51 1.88 -8.51
CA LEU A 66 4.15 1.55 -8.12
C LEU A 66 3.29 2.81 -8.04
N THR A 67 3.83 3.88 -7.43
CA THR A 67 3.13 5.16 -7.34
C THR A 67 2.81 5.69 -8.73
N ARG A 68 3.78 5.65 -9.65
CA ARG A 68 3.58 6.12 -11.02
C ARG A 68 2.43 5.37 -11.69
N GLN A 69 2.43 4.06 -11.59
CA GLN A 69 1.40 3.24 -12.22
C GLN A 69 0.03 3.43 -11.60
N ILE A 70 -0.05 3.57 -10.27
CA ILE A 70 -1.31 3.85 -9.59
C ILE A 70 -1.87 5.20 -10.03
N LYS A 71 -1.02 6.21 -10.11
CA LYS A 71 -1.46 7.55 -10.52
C LYS A 71 -1.92 7.60 -11.97
N GLU A 72 -1.40 6.72 -12.83
CA GLU A 72 -1.91 6.59 -14.19
C GLU A 72 -3.32 5.98 -14.21
N LYS A 73 -3.60 5.08 -13.27
CA LYS A 73 -4.94 4.44 -13.16
C LYS A 73 -5.95 5.37 -12.49
N ASP A 74 -5.54 6.07 -11.44
CA ASP A 74 -6.41 6.97 -10.69
C ASP A 74 -5.56 8.04 -10.00
N LYS A 75 -5.58 9.23 -10.53
CA LYS A 75 -4.79 10.34 -10.00
C LYS A 75 -5.30 10.84 -8.64
N GLU A 76 -6.50 10.45 -8.24
CA GLU A 76 -7.06 10.86 -6.94
C GLU A 76 -6.58 9.96 -5.80
N THR A 77 -6.01 8.79 -6.10
CA THR A 77 -5.50 7.90 -5.07
C THR A 77 -4.32 8.55 -4.35
N VAL A 78 -4.34 8.55 -3.02
CA VAL A 78 -3.26 9.07 -2.21
C VAL A 78 -2.26 7.93 -1.98
N VAL A 79 -1.00 8.17 -2.29
CA VAL A 79 0.06 7.18 -2.05
C VAL A 79 1.03 7.75 -1.02
N ILE A 80 1.21 7.00 0.06
CA ILE A 80 2.16 7.35 1.13
C ILE A 80 3.32 6.37 1.05
N LEU A 81 4.52 6.90 0.89
CA LEU A 81 5.72 6.07 0.81
C LEU A 81 6.45 6.09 2.14
N LEU A 82 6.80 4.90 2.61
CA LEU A 82 7.56 4.73 3.85
C LEU A 82 8.99 4.38 3.49
N SER A 83 9.93 5.10 4.06
CA SER A 83 11.35 4.85 3.87
C SER A 83 11.93 4.16 5.10
N ALA A 84 12.46 2.96 4.89
CA ALA A 84 13.22 2.30 5.93
C ALA A 84 14.61 2.93 5.93
N TYR A 85 14.86 3.80 6.88
CA TYR A 85 16.14 4.47 7.01
C TYR A 85 17.04 3.70 7.94
N ARG A 86 18.24 3.41 7.49
CA ARG A 86 19.22 2.69 8.30
C ARG A 86 20.57 3.38 8.26
#